data_315d65d28e0f303bab94753a49cbec8b
#
_entry.id   315d65d28e0f303bab94753a49cbec8b
#
_cell.length_a   1.000
_cell.length_b   1.000
_cell.length_c   1.000
_cell.angle_alpha   90.00
_cell.angle_beta   90.00
_cell.angle_gamma   90.00
#
_symmetry.space_group_name_H-M   'P 1'
#
loop_
_entity.id
_entity.type
_entity.pdbx_description
1 polymer ?
#
loop_
_entity_poly.entity_id
_entity_poly.type
_entity_poly.pdbx_seq_one_letter_code
_entity_poly.pdbx_strand_id
1 'polypeptide(L)'
;MSETILITGSNRGIGKAVALGLAQDGFDIVVHCRSRRDEAEAVAEEIRTLGRNARVLQFDVSDREACREILTADIEANGTYYGVVLNAGLTRDNAFPAFTDDDWDLVLRTNLDGFYNVLHPLT
;
A
#
# COMPACT_ATOMS: atom_id res chain seq x y z
N MET A 1 -12.40 -16.23 11.57
CA MET A 1 -12.45 -14.90 10.94
C MET A 1 -11.05 -14.51 10.49
N SER A 2 -10.91 -14.15 9.22
CA SER A 2 -9.60 -13.80 8.69
C SER A 2 -9.23 -12.38 9.05
N GLU A 3 -7.98 -12.15 9.45
CA GLU A 3 -7.46 -10.84 9.73
C GLU A 3 -6.79 -10.32 8.46
N THR A 4 -7.18 -9.12 8.03
CA THR A 4 -6.74 -8.54 6.76
C THR A 4 -5.76 -7.39 7.02
N ILE A 5 -4.66 -7.39 6.29
CA ILE A 5 -3.64 -6.35 6.37
C ILE A 5 -3.53 -5.63 5.03
N LEU A 6 -3.64 -4.31 5.08
CA LEU A 6 -3.39 -3.45 3.93
C LEU A 6 -1.90 -3.09 3.90
N ILE A 7 -1.26 -3.28 2.75
CA ILE A 7 0.16 -2.94 2.59
C ILE A 7 0.27 -2.00 1.39
N THR A 8 0.61 -0.75 1.64
CA THR A 8 0.78 0.21 0.54
C THR A 8 2.07 -0.07 -0.22
N GLY A 9 2.03 0.10 -1.55
CA GLY A 9 3.19 -0.16 -2.39
C GLY A 9 3.62 -1.62 -2.43
N SER A 10 2.67 -2.56 -2.36
CA SER A 10 3.00 -3.98 -2.27
C SER A 10 3.03 -4.71 -3.61
N ASN A 11 3.02 -3.97 -4.72
CA ASN A 11 3.11 -4.57 -6.05
C ASN A 11 4.51 -5.06 -6.39
N ARG A 12 5.52 -4.61 -5.67
CA ARG A 12 6.91 -5.03 -5.90
C ARG A 12 7.80 -4.68 -4.71
N GLY A 13 9.06 -5.11 -4.76
CA GLY A 13 10.09 -4.74 -3.80
C GLY A 13 9.79 -5.20 -2.38
N ILE A 14 10.11 -4.35 -1.41
CA ILE A 14 9.95 -4.66 0.01
C ILE A 14 8.49 -4.89 0.35
N GLY A 15 7.58 -4.07 -0.20
CA GLY A 15 6.15 -4.24 0.05
C GLY A 15 5.62 -5.59 -0.40
N LYS A 16 6.05 -6.07 -1.57
CA LYS A 16 5.69 -7.40 -2.05
C LYS A 16 6.23 -8.49 -1.10
N ALA A 17 7.47 -8.37 -0.67
CA ALA A 17 8.08 -9.35 0.24
C ALA A 17 7.32 -9.40 1.58
N VAL A 18 6.93 -8.24 2.11
CA VAL A 18 6.13 -8.17 3.35
C VAL A 18 4.77 -8.81 3.14
N ALA A 19 4.11 -8.53 2.00
CA ALA A 19 2.80 -9.10 1.70
C ALA A 19 2.84 -10.63 1.65
N LEU A 20 3.82 -11.19 0.95
CA LEU A 20 3.95 -12.64 0.85
C LEU A 20 4.30 -13.27 2.20
N GLY A 21 5.17 -12.62 2.99
CA GLY A 21 5.53 -13.11 4.32
C GLY A 21 4.34 -13.13 5.27
N LEU A 22 3.53 -12.08 5.28
CA LEU A 22 2.34 -12.03 6.13
C LEU A 22 1.27 -13.03 5.66
N ALA A 23 1.15 -13.24 4.36
CA ALA A 23 0.24 -14.26 3.85
C ALA A 23 0.65 -15.66 4.31
N GLN A 24 1.95 -15.95 4.33
CA GLN A 24 2.46 -17.21 4.84
C GLN A 24 2.16 -17.37 6.34
N ASP A 25 2.09 -16.28 7.07
CA ASP A 25 1.76 -16.28 8.49
C ASP A 25 0.24 -16.38 8.76
N GLY A 26 -0.57 -16.41 7.72
CA GLY A 26 -2.01 -16.64 7.86
C GLY A 26 -2.89 -15.43 7.74
N PHE A 27 -2.36 -14.30 7.27
CA PHE A 27 -3.16 -13.09 7.06
C PHE A 27 -3.70 -13.02 5.64
N ASP A 28 -4.88 -12.45 5.51
CA ASP A 28 -5.39 -12.02 4.20
C ASP A 28 -4.80 -10.65 3.88
N ILE A 29 -4.61 -10.36 2.60
CA ILE A 29 -3.84 -9.18 2.18
C ILE A 29 -4.65 -8.31 1.24
N VAL A 30 -4.59 -7.00 1.46
CA VAL A 30 -4.98 -6.02 0.45
C VAL A 30 -3.69 -5.50 -0.18
N VAL A 31 -3.50 -5.83 -1.45
CA VAL A 31 -2.34 -5.39 -2.23
C VAL A 31 -2.66 -4.01 -2.79
N HIS A 32 -1.74 -3.09 -2.65
CA HIS A 32 -1.91 -1.72 -3.14
C HIS A 32 -0.85 -1.39 -4.17
N CYS A 33 -1.25 -0.65 -5.21
CA CYS A 33 -0.34 -0.05 -6.16
C CYS A 33 -0.81 1.36 -6.51
N ARG A 34 0.12 2.20 -6.90
CA ARG A 34 -0.17 3.50 -7.49
C ARG A 34 -0.48 3.35 -8.97
N SER A 35 0.35 2.59 -9.65
CA SER A 35 0.25 2.22 -11.06
C SER A 35 0.68 0.76 -11.17
N ARG A 36 0.82 0.23 -12.36
CA ARG A 36 1.27 -1.15 -12.55
C ARG A 36 0.33 -2.16 -11.87
N ARG A 37 -0.95 -2.01 -12.16
CA ARG A 37 -1.95 -2.91 -11.59
C ARG A 37 -1.69 -4.37 -11.95
N ASP A 38 -1.09 -4.63 -13.11
CA ASP A 38 -0.69 -5.97 -13.53
C ASP A 38 0.27 -6.62 -12.54
N GLU A 39 1.26 -5.85 -12.03
CA GLU A 39 2.17 -6.35 -11.00
C GLU A 39 1.43 -6.66 -9.70
N ALA A 40 0.51 -5.78 -9.29
CA ALA A 40 -0.28 -5.98 -8.08
C ALA A 40 -1.19 -7.20 -8.19
N GLU A 41 -1.83 -7.39 -9.33
CA GLU A 41 -2.66 -8.57 -9.57
C GLU A 41 -1.84 -9.86 -9.52
N ALA A 42 -0.59 -9.83 -10.03
CA ALA A 42 0.30 -10.99 -9.95
C ALA A 42 0.64 -11.32 -8.48
N VAL A 43 0.89 -10.32 -7.65
CA VAL A 43 1.13 -10.53 -6.23
C VAL A 43 -0.11 -11.11 -5.55
N ALA A 44 -1.29 -10.57 -5.85
CA ALA A 44 -2.53 -11.09 -5.29
C ALA A 44 -2.73 -12.56 -5.66
N GLU A 45 -2.41 -12.93 -6.90
CA GLU A 45 -2.52 -14.31 -7.35
C GLU A 45 -1.55 -15.22 -6.58
N GLU A 46 -0.32 -14.77 -6.36
CA GLU A 46 0.63 -15.53 -5.54
C GLU A 46 0.10 -15.76 -4.12
N ILE A 47 -0.53 -14.74 -3.54
CA ILE A 47 -1.12 -14.85 -2.21
C ILE A 47 -2.27 -15.87 -2.20
N ARG A 48 -3.10 -15.85 -3.24
CA ARG A 48 -4.20 -16.81 -3.36
C ARG A 48 -3.69 -18.25 -3.46
N THR A 49 -2.56 -18.47 -4.12
CA THR A 49 -1.96 -19.80 -4.19
C THR A 49 -1.44 -20.27 -2.83
N LEU A 50 -1.18 -19.35 -1.90
CA LEU A 50 -0.82 -19.70 -0.52
C LEU A 50 -2.05 -20.03 0.34
N GLY A 51 -3.24 -19.96 -0.24
CA GLY A 51 -4.48 -20.25 0.49
C GLY A 51 -5.08 -19.08 1.24
N ARG A 52 -4.64 -17.86 0.95
CA ARG A 52 -5.16 -16.65 1.58
C ARG A 52 -5.99 -15.84 0.60
N ASN A 53 -6.88 -15.01 1.13
CA ASN A 53 -7.62 -14.07 0.30
C ASN A 53 -6.75 -12.86 -0.02
N ALA A 54 -6.91 -12.34 -1.23
CA ALA A 54 -6.19 -11.15 -1.65
C ALA A 54 -7.05 -10.35 -2.62
N ARG A 55 -7.00 -9.04 -2.49
CA ARG A 55 -7.61 -8.12 -3.44
C ARG A 55 -6.68 -6.95 -3.67
N VAL A 56 -6.91 -6.21 -4.73
CA VAL A 56 -6.05 -5.11 -5.17
C VAL A 56 -6.80 -3.79 -5.07
N LEU A 57 -6.16 -2.80 -4.48
CA LEU A 57 -6.61 -1.41 -4.52
C LEU A 57 -5.57 -0.59 -5.27
N GLN A 58 -6.04 0.29 -6.16
CA GLN A 58 -5.16 1.18 -6.92
C GLN A 58 -5.50 2.63 -6.62
N PHE A 59 -4.58 3.34 -6.01
CA PHE A 59 -4.71 4.78 -5.77
C PHE A 59 -3.34 5.38 -5.47
N ASP A 60 -3.23 6.69 -5.66
CA ASP A 60 -2.03 7.44 -5.31
C ASP A 60 -2.17 7.88 -3.85
N VAL A 61 -1.23 7.46 -2.98
CA VAL A 61 -1.28 7.81 -1.56
C VAL A 61 -1.19 9.31 -1.31
N SER A 62 -0.70 10.09 -2.28
CA SER A 62 -0.68 11.55 -2.18
C SER A 62 -2.00 12.21 -2.54
N ASP A 63 -2.95 11.47 -3.10
CA ASP A 63 -4.27 11.95 -3.46
C ASP A 63 -5.24 11.68 -2.31
N ARG A 64 -5.49 12.71 -1.51
CA ARG A 64 -6.29 12.58 -0.29
C ARG A 64 -7.72 12.12 -0.57
N GLU A 65 -8.36 12.67 -1.61
CA GLU A 65 -9.73 12.29 -1.93
C GLU A 65 -9.84 10.86 -2.42
N ALA A 66 -8.91 10.44 -3.29
CA ALA A 66 -8.88 9.07 -3.77
C ALA A 66 -8.67 8.09 -2.62
N CYS A 67 -7.75 8.39 -1.71
CA CYS A 67 -7.54 7.56 -0.53
C CYS A 67 -8.81 7.40 0.29
N ARG A 68 -9.48 8.52 0.58
CA ARG A 68 -10.69 8.49 1.39
C ARG A 68 -11.80 7.70 0.70
N GLU A 69 -12.04 7.96 -0.58
CA GLU A 69 -13.11 7.30 -1.31
C GLU A 69 -12.88 5.81 -1.43
N ILE A 70 -11.68 5.41 -1.84
CA ILE A 70 -11.37 4.01 -2.11
C ILE A 70 -11.31 3.20 -0.81
N LEU A 71 -10.65 3.74 0.22
CA LEU A 71 -10.51 3.03 1.49
C LEU A 71 -11.84 2.94 2.23
N THR A 72 -12.65 3.99 2.22
CA THR A 72 -13.97 3.96 2.84
C THR A 72 -14.86 2.94 2.15
N ALA A 73 -14.86 2.92 0.81
CA ALA A 73 -15.65 1.96 0.06
C ALA A 73 -15.21 0.52 0.33
N ASP A 74 -13.90 0.29 0.43
CA ASP A 74 -13.39 -1.05 0.71
C ASP A 74 -13.78 -1.52 2.12
N ILE A 75 -13.69 -0.64 3.10
CA ILE A 75 -14.08 -0.96 4.48
C ILE A 75 -15.59 -1.25 4.57
N GLU A 76 -16.39 -0.45 3.89
CA GLU A 76 -17.84 -0.66 3.87
C GLU A 76 -18.22 -2.00 3.24
N ALA A 77 -17.50 -2.39 2.19
CA ALA A 77 -17.78 -3.64 1.48
C ALA A 77 -17.21 -4.87 2.18
N ASN A 78 -16.07 -4.76 2.83
CA ASN A 78 -15.28 -5.91 3.28
C ASN A 78 -14.90 -5.90 4.77
N GLY A 79 -15.21 -4.84 5.49
CA GLY A 79 -14.85 -4.70 6.89
C GLY A 79 -13.50 -4.00 7.10
N THR A 80 -13.18 -3.73 8.36
CA THR A 80 -11.97 -2.99 8.71
C THR A 80 -10.72 -3.86 8.59
N TYR A 81 -9.56 -3.20 8.50
CA TYR A 81 -8.28 -3.88 8.46
C TYR A 81 -7.80 -4.20 9.88
N TYR A 82 -7.18 -5.35 10.02
CA TYR A 82 -6.49 -5.71 11.26
C TYR A 82 -5.22 -4.88 11.45
N GLY A 83 -4.52 -4.62 10.35
CA GLY A 83 -3.31 -3.84 10.38
C GLY A 83 -3.04 -3.15 9.05
N VAL A 84 -2.16 -2.16 9.09
CA VAL A 84 -1.75 -1.40 7.90
C VAL A 84 -0.24 -1.27 7.93
N VAL A 85 0.40 -1.61 6.80
CA VAL A 85 1.82 -1.39 6.59
C VAL A 85 2.00 -0.27 5.59
N LEU A 86 2.59 0.82 6.00
CA LEU A 86 2.78 2.00 5.16
C LEU A 86 4.17 1.93 4.53
N ASN A 87 4.21 1.40 3.31
CA ASN A 87 5.45 1.21 2.57
C ASN A 87 5.54 2.12 1.33
N ALA A 88 4.39 2.51 0.75
CA ALA A 88 4.38 3.35 -0.44
C ALA A 88 4.95 4.74 -0.14
N GLY A 89 5.78 5.22 -1.04
CA GLY A 89 6.35 6.55 -0.96
C GLY A 89 7.10 6.87 -2.24
N LEU A 90 7.57 8.09 -2.36
CA LEU A 90 8.40 8.53 -3.46
C LEU A 90 9.85 8.53 -3.00
N THR A 91 10.73 7.94 -3.80
CA THR A 91 12.17 8.00 -3.58
C THR A 91 12.84 8.66 -4.77
N ARG A 92 13.98 9.32 -4.50
CA ARG A 92 14.83 9.88 -5.55
C ARG A 92 16.14 9.10 -5.54
N ASP A 93 16.49 8.60 -6.71
CA ASP A 93 17.59 7.67 -6.88
C ASP A 93 18.91 8.43 -7.09
N ASN A 94 19.23 9.33 -6.15
CA ASN A 94 20.43 10.16 -6.20
C ASN A 94 21.20 10.06 -4.90
N ALA A 95 22.54 10.21 -5.00
CA ALA A 95 23.36 10.37 -3.82
C ALA A 95 22.95 11.66 -3.07
N PHE A 96 23.01 11.63 -1.75
CA PHE A 96 22.55 12.75 -0.92
C PHE A 96 23.13 14.12 -1.35
N PRO A 97 24.43 14.25 -1.68
CA PRO A 97 24.95 15.56 -2.12
C PRO A 97 24.35 16.07 -3.43
N ALA A 98 23.76 15.20 -4.26
CA ALA A 98 23.09 15.59 -5.50
C ALA A 98 21.60 15.84 -5.30
N PHE A 99 21.07 15.64 -4.09
CA PHE A 99 19.68 15.90 -3.76
C PHE A 99 19.44 17.41 -3.69
N THR A 100 18.44 17.89 -4.41
CA THR A 100 18.07 19.32 -4.36
C THR A 100 17.07 19.55 -3.23
N ASP A 101 16.85 20.82 -2.87
CA ASP A 101 15.81 21.18 -1.91
C ASP A 101 14.44 20.75 -2.41
N ASP A 102 14.19 20.87 -3.71
CA ASP A 102 12.93 20.41 -4.31
C ASP A 102 12.77 18.90 -4.22
N ASP A 103 13.84 18.13 -4.43
CA ASP A 103 13.82 16.68 -4.25
C ASP A 103 13.47 16.30 -2.82
N TRP A 104 14.09 16.97 -1.84
CA TRP A 104 13.82 16.71 -0.43
C TRP A 104 12.38 17.05 -0.08
N ASP A 105 11.90 18.22 -0.49
CA ASP A 105 10.54 18.66 -0.21
C ASP A 105 9.51 17.72 -0.85
N LEU A 106 9.76 17.27 -2.07
CA LEU A 106 8.86 16.35 -2.77
C LEU A 106 8.76 14.99 -2.06
N VAL A 107 9.92 14.41 -1.70
CA VAL A 107 9.94 13.12 -1.01
C VAL A 107 9.27 13.24 0.36
N LEU A 108 9.59 14.28 1.12
CA LEU A 108 9.03 14.48 2.46
C LEU A 108 7.53 14.68 2.40
N ARG A 109 7.06 15.54 1.50
CA ARG A 109 5.63 15.82 1.34
C ARG A 109 4.87 14.57 0.93
N THR A 110 5.36 13.85 -0.09
CA THR A 110 4.68 12.65 -0.58
C THR A 110 4.59 11.58 0.51
N ASN A 111 5.67 11.37 1.26
CA ASN A 111 5.69 10.34 2.29
C ASN A 111 4.83 10.71 3.49
N LEU A 112 4.92 11.95 3.98
CA LEU A 112 4.14 12.38 5.14
C LEU A 112 2.66 12.55 4.82
N ASP A 113 2.34 13.17 3.69
CA ASP A 113 0.95 13.34 3.26
C ASP A 113 0.31 11.98 2.96
N GLY A 114 1.06 11.07 2.34
CA GLY A 114 0.59 9.72 2.08
C GLY A 114 0.26 8.97 3.37
N PHE A 115 1.08 9.14 4.39
CA PHE A 115 0.86 8.55 5.70
C PHE A 115 -0.48 9.00 6.28
N TYR A 116 -0.71 10.31 6.31
CA TYR A 116 -1.96 10.89 6.80
C TYR A 116 -3.15 10.46 5.93
N ASN A 117 -2.99 10.53 4.62
CA ASN A 117 -4.07 10.24 3.67
C ASN A 117 -4.58 8.81 3.78
N VAL A 118 -3.70 7.86 4.10
CA VAL A 118 -4.09 6.46 4.29
C VAL A 118 -4.68 6.24 5.68
N LEU A 119 -4.04 6.77 6.72
CA LEU A 119 -4.46 6.48 8.10
C LEU A 119 -5.74 7.21 8.52
N HIS A 120 -5.92 8.45 8.10
CA HIS A 120 -7.05 9.25 8.54
C HIS A 120 -8.41 8.62 8.22
N PRO A 121 -8.65 8.10 7.01
CA PRO A 121 -9.92 7.42 6.72
C PRO A 121 -10.15 6.16 7.53
N LEU A 122 -9.10 5.57 8.09
CA LEU A 122 -9.18 4.32 8.84
C LEU A 122 -9.49 4.54 10.32
N THR A 123 -9.47 5.78 10.75
CA THR A 123 -9.82 6.15 12.12
C THR A 123 -11.22 6.72 12.18
#